data_6231abfc192af168085289e6a4d4526e
#
_entry.id   6231abfc192af168085289e6a4d4526e
#
_cell.length_a   1.000
_cell.length_b   1.000
_cell.length_c   1.000
_cell.angle_alpha   90.00
_cell.angle_beta   90.00
_cell.angle_gamma   90.00
#
_symmetry.space_group_name_H-M   'P 1'
#
loop_
_entity.id
_entity.type
_entity.pdbx_description
1 polymer ?
#
loop_
_entity_poly.entity_id
_entity_poly.type
_entity_poly.pdbx_seq_one_letter_code
_entity_poly.pdbx_strand_id
1 'polypeptide(L)'
;MNAVDVVVMAAGKGTRMKSRTAKVLHRLGGRPLIQHVMDTARALHARRTIVITGHGAEELESWLRQAAAAQGAGAPDFVRQEPQLGTGHAVQQVVPVLPDDGIALILNGDVPLIRPETLQRLVEKCGGERLALLTVEMADPAGYGRIVRRGEAVQAIVEHKDANEAQRGIREVYTGFMAVPSARLKAWLARLDNDNAQREYYLTDIVKFAVADGCAVVASPALEQVEVDGVNSPLQLAQLERAFQQRQARALMEQGVRLADPARFDLRGTLSCGQDVEIDVNCVFAGQVSLGNDVRIGPNCVISDARIADGAVIHAFTHIEGETAGVEVGEGALVGPFARLRPGARLGPEVHIGNFVELKNSSMGRGAKANHLAYLGDAVVGERVNYGAGSITANYDGANKHRTVIEADVHVGSNCVLVAPVTVGQGGTIGAGSVVNKNTDPGVLTVARGRQVSLANWQRPKKPAKK
;
A
#
# COMPACT_ATOMS: atom_id res chain seq x y z
N MET A 1 4.78 29.32 -18.16
CA MET A 1 5.67 28.29 -17.62
C MET A 1 6.16 27.43 -18.77
N ASN A 2 7.43 27.00 -18.76
CA ASN A 2 7.93 26.08 -19.77
C ASN A 2 7.23 24.72 -19.63
N ALA A 3 6.90 24.06 -20.75
CA ALA A 3 6.37 22.72 -20.73
C ALA A 3 7.39 21.75 -20.11
N VAL A 4 6.93 20.84 -19.27
CA VAL A 4 7.79 19.83 -18.61
C VAL A 4 7.47 18.46 -19.17
N ASP A 5 8.46 17.76 -19.67
CA ASP A 5 8.40 16.34 -20.06
C ASP A 5 9.18 15.52 -19.02
N VAL A 6 8.51 14.58 -18.38
CA VAL A 6 9.14 13.72 -17.37
C VAL A 6 9.71 12.47 -18.05
N VAL A 7 10.97 12.16 -17.77
CA VAL A 7 11.67 10.97 -18.24
C VAL A 7 12.02 10.10 -17.04
N VAL A 8 11.45 8.91 -16.95
CA VAL A 8 11.66 7.98 -15.83
C VAL A 8 12.56 6.84 -16.26
N MET A 9 13.75 6.73 -15.66
CA MET A 9 14.68 5.63 -15.91
C MET A 9 14.27 4.38 -15.12
N ALA A 10 13.87 3.32 -15.82
CA ALA A 10 13.42 2.06 -15.25
C ALA A 10 13.99 0.81 -15.95
N ALA A 11 15.08 0.95 -16.74
CA ALA A 11 15.67 -0.13 -17.55
C ALA A 11 16.64 -1.06 -16.79
N GLY A 12 16.99 -0.73 -15.54
CA GLY A 12 18.05 -1.41 -14.77
C GLY A 12 17.73 -2.85 -14.38
N LYS A 13 18.74 -3.74 -14.42
CA LYS A 13 18.60 -5.17 -14.10
C LYS A 13 18.31 -5.48 -12.63
N GLY A 14 18.64 -4.60 -11.69
CA GLY A 14 18.36 -4.75 -10.28
C GLY A 14 18.94 -6.01 -9.61
N THR A 15 20.11 -6.47 -10.04
CA THR A 15 20.71 -7.76 -9.60
C THR A 15 20.91 -7.88 -8.10
N ARG A 16 21.13 -6.76 -7.39
CA ARG A 16 21.29 -6.70 -5.93
C ARG A 16 19.98 -7.02 -5.15
N MET A 17 18.83 -6.95 -5.82
CA MET A 17 17.54 -7.36 -5.21
C MET A 17 17.42 -8.88 -5.07
N LYS A 18 18.20 -9.66 -5.81
CA LYS A 18 18.15 -11.13 -5.82
C LYS A 18 16.72 -11.68 -6.01
N SER A 19 15.94 -11.04 -6.87
CA SER A 19 14.52 -11.32 -7.11
C SER A 19 14.28 -11.54 -8.62
N ARG A 20 13.22 -12.30 -8.92
CA ARG A 20 12.71 -12.45 -10.30
C ARG A 20 11.88 -11.26 -10.74
N THR A 21 11.27 -10.55 -9.77
CA THR A 21 10.48 -9.34 -10.03
C THR A 21 11.39 -8.19 -10.41
N ALA A 22 11.02 -7.43 -11.43
CA ALA A 22 11.74 -6.23 -11.82
C ALA A 22 11.87 -5.26 -10.63
N LYS A 23 13.06 -4.65 -10.44
CA LYS A 23 13.40 -3.83 -9.29
C LYS A 23 12.31 -2.80 -8.95
N VAL A 24 11.84 -2.08 -9.95
CA VAL A 24 10.86 -0.99 -9.80
C VAL A 24 9.43 -1.47 -9.49
N LEU A 25 9.16 -2.77 -9.62
CA LEU A 25 7.89 -3.40 -9.27
C LEU A 25 7.83 -3.92 -7.83
N HIS A 26 8.95 -3.91 -7.09
CA HIS A 26 8.90 -4.18 -5.65
C HIS A 26 8.04 -3.14 -4.95
N ARG A 27 7.37 -3.56 -3.86
CA ARG A 27 6.35 -2.74 -3.21
C ARG A 27 6.89 -2.01 -1.99
N LEU A 28 6.46 -0.76 -1.86
CA LEU A 28 6.62 0.11 -0.70
C LEU A 28 5.24 0.64 -0.34
N GLY A 29 4.81 0.49 0.91
CA GLY A 29 3.46 0.84 1.32
C GLY A 29 2.36 0.10 0.54
N GLY A 30 2.64 -1.16 0.11
CA GLY A 30 1.72 -1.96 -0.69
C GLY A 30 1.70 -1.64 -2.20
N ARG A 31 2.40 -0.58 -2.67
CA ARG A 31 2.41 -0.09 -4.06
C ARG A 31 3.80 -0.21 -4.69
N PRO A 32 3.94 -0.56 -5.99
CA PRO A 32 5.23 -0.62 -6.65
C PRO A 32 6.03 0.69 -6.54
N LEU A 33 7.37 0.59 -6.44
CA LEU A 33 8.25 1.76 -6.36
C LEU A 33 7.99 2.76 -7.49
N ILE A 34 7.88 2.24 -8.71
CA ILE A 34 7.61 3.06 -9.89
C ILE A 34 6.31 3.85 -9.79
N GLN A 35 5.27 3.31 -9.12
CA GLN A 35 4.00 4.01 -8.98
C GLN A 35 4.12 5.27 -8.13
N HIS A 36 4.92 5.24 -7.08
CA HIS A 36 5.20 6.45 -6.29
C HIS A 36 5.84 7.55 -7.14
N VAL A 37 6.82 7.18 -7.98
CA VAL A 37 7.46 8.12 -8.90
C VAL A 37 6.49 8.65 -9.96
N MET A 38 5.63 7.78 -10.51
CA MET A 38 4.61 8.17 -11.49
C MET A 38 3.57 9.12 -10.89
N ASP A 39 3.17 8.92 -9.64
CA ASP A 39 2.24 9.81 -8.96
C ASP A 39 2.87 11.19 -8.70
N THR A 40 4.14 11.22 -8.30
CA THR A 40 4.91 12.46 -8.16
C THR A 40 5.03 13.20 -9.51
N ALA A 41 5.33 12.47 -10.59
CA ALA A 41 5.38 13.04 -11.94
C ALA A 41 4.03 13.63 -12.36
N ARG A 42 2.93 12.97 -12.04
CA ARG A 42 1.57 13.45 -12.32
C ARG A 42 1.24 14.73 -11.55
N ALA A 43 1.66 14.81 -10.30
CA ALA A 43 1.44 16.01 -9.47
C ALA A 43 2.16 17.26 -9.99
N LEU A 44 3.17 17.10 -10.86
CA LEU A 44 3.84 18.20 -11.56
C LEU A 44 3.08 18.71 -12.78
N HIS A 45 1.94 18.12 -13.15
CA HIS A 45 1.20 18.44 -14.36
C HIS A 45 2.07 18.40 -15.63
N ALA A 46 2.95 17.40 -15.70
CA ALA A 46 3.84 17.18 -16.84
C ALA A 46 3.04 17.08 -18.16
N ARG A 47 3.56 17.66 -19.24
CA ARG A 47 2.99 17.57 -20.59
C ARG A 47 2.90 16.11 -21.05
N ARG A 48 3.93 15.32 -20.75
CA ARG A 48 3.98 13.86 -20.95
C ARG A 48 4.93 13.22 -19.96
N THR A 49 4.77 11.90 -19.79
CA THR A 49 5.71 11.07 -19.04
C THR A 49 6.21 9.95 -19.95
N ILE A 50 7.53 9.83 -20.10
CA ILE A 50 8.20 8.82 -20.90
C ILE A 50 8.94 7.89 -19.95
N VAL A 51 8.65 6.60 -20.01
CA VAL A 51 9.32 5.58 -19.18
C VAL A 51 10.32 4.80 -20.03
N ILE A 52 11.57 4.81 -19.62
CA ILE A 52 12.62 4.02 -20.25
C ILE A 52 12.60 2.64 -19.64
N THR A 53 12.21 1.64 -20.42
CA THR A 53 12.15 0.24 -20.03
C THR A 53 13.32 -0.56 -20.59
N GLY A 54 13.57 -1.74 -20.02
CA GLY A 54 14.68 -2.59 -20.49
C GLY A 54 14.49 -4.00 -19.92
N HIS A 55 15.23 -4.36 -18.88
CA HIS A 55 15.04 -5.66 -18.23
C HIS A 55 13.66 -5.77 -17.60
N GLY A 56 12.85 -6.79 -17.97
CA GLY A 56 11.47 -6.96 -17.54
C GLY A 56 10.49 -5.95 -18.15
N ALA A 57 10.80 -5.40 -19.32
CA ALA A 57 10.01 -4.35 -19.97
C ALA A 57 8.53 -4.73 -20.14
N GLU A 58 8.22 -5.95 -20.58
CA GLU A 58 6.84 -6.37 -20.85
C GLU A 58 5.97 -6.36 -19.59
N GLU A 59 6.48 -6.90 -18.48
CA GLU A 59 5.80 -6.91 -17.18
C GLU A 59 5.57 -5.48 -16.69
N LEU A 60 6.61 -4.63 -16.73
CA LEU A 60 6.54 -3.25 -16.29
C LEU A 60 5.56 -2.41 -17.12
N GLU A 61 5.65 -2.49 -18.45
CA GLU A 61 4.78 -1.75 -19.38
C GLU A 61 3.31 -2.19 -19.22
N SER A 62 3.06 -3.50 -19.12
CA SER A 62 1.71 -4.05 -18.89
C SER A 62 1.14 -3.53 -17.58
N TRP A 63 1.93 -3.60 -16.51
CA TRP A 63 1.53 -3.10 -15.19
C TRP A 63 1.18 -1.61 -15.21
N LEU A 64 2.03 -0.77 -15.81
CA LEU A 64 1.82 0.68 -15.89
C LEU A 64 0.58 1.05 -16.70
N ARG A 65 0.30 0.34 -17.82
CA ARG A 65 -0.93 0.54 -18.60
C ARG A 65 -2.19 0.20 -17.79
N GLN A 66 -2.17 -0.93 -17.06
CA GLN A 66 -3.29 -1.31 -16.21
C GLN A 66 -3.51 -0.33 -15.05
N ALA A 67 -2.43 0.10 -14.39
CA ALA A 67 -2.51 1.07 -13.30
C ALA A 67 -3.04 2.44 -13.78
N ALA A 68 -2.62 2.91 -14.95
CA ALA A 68 -3.13 4.14 -15.55
C ALA A 68 -4.62 4.03 -15.89
N ALA A 69 -5.05 2.93 -16.51
CA ALA A 69 -6.45 2.67 -16.83
C ALA A 69 -7.35 2.64 -15.58
N ALA A 70 -6.88 1.96 -14.50
CA ALA A 70 -7.60 1.90 -13.23
C ALA A 70 -7.77 3.28 -12.56
N GLN A 71 -6.89 4.23 -12.86
CA GLN A 71 -6.93 5.60 -12.35
C GLN A 71 -7.62 6.59 -13.32
N GLY A 72 -8.16 6.12 -14.44
CA GLY A 72 -8.75 6.97 -15.48
C GLY A 72 -7.74 7.91 -16.14
N ALA A 73 -6.44 7.57 -16.12
CA ALA A 73 -5.35 8.38 -16.65
C ALA A 73 -4.81 7.79 -17.96
N GLY A 74 -4.19 8.62 -18.79
CA GLY A 74 -3.45 8.17 -19.97
C GLY A 74 -2.21 7.33 -19.56
N ALA A 75 -1.92 6.29 -20.33
CA ALA A 75 -0.69 5.53 -20.15
C ALA A 75 0.53 6.40 -20.50
N PRO A 76 1.69 6.19 -19.83
CA PRO A 76 2.92 6.86 -20.24
C PRO A 76 3.40 6.35 -21.60
N ASP A 77 4.25 7.15 -22.27
CA ASP A 77 5.01 6.71 -23.42
C ASP A 77 6.13 5.77 -22.97
N PHE A 78 6.46 4.76 -23.78
CA PHE A 78 7.54 3.82 -23.49
C PHE A 78 8.62 3.88 -24.55
N VAL A 79 9.87 3.87 -24.11
CA VAL A 79 11.04 3.65 -24.97
C VAL A 79 11.90 2.55 -24.37
N ARG A 80 12.47 1.68 -25.22
CA ARG A 80 13.27 0.55 -24.74
C ARG A 80 14.76 0.83 -24.87
N GLN A 81 15.47 0.54 -23.81
CA GLN A 81 16.93 0.50 -23.81
C GLN A 81 17.42 -0.94 -24.02
N GLU A 82 17.98 -1.21 -25.17
CA GLU A 82 18.54 -2.53 -25.51
C GLU A 82 19.75 -2.36 -26.43
N PRO A 83 20.96 -2.86 -26.04
CA PRO A 83 21.33 -3.36 -24.70
C PRO A 83 21.47 -2.23 -23.67
N GLN A 84 21.62 -2.57 -22.37
CA GLN A 84 21.86 -1.60 -21.30
C GLN A 84 23.34 -1.19 -21.26
N LEU A 85 23.66 -0.04 -21.84
CA LEU A 85 25.03 0.51 -21.96
C LEU A 85 25.26 1.76 -21.10
N GLY A 86 24.54 1.90 -19.99
CA GLY A 86 24.68 3.01 -19.05
C GLY A 86 23.50 3.99 -19.05
N THR A 87 23.54 4.94 -18.14
CA THR A 87 22.45 5.91 -17.90
C THR A 87 22.28 6.91 -19.04
N GLY A 88 23.40 7.35 -19.67
CA GLY A 88 23.37 8.20 -20.85
C GLY A 88 22.69 7.49 -22.02
N HIS A 89 23.08 6.23 -22.30
CA HIS A 89 22.46 5.41 -23.34
C HIS A 89 20.94 5.22 -23.08
N ALA A 90 20.52 5.09 -21.83
CA ALA A 90 19.09 5.03 -21.50
C ALA A 90 18.37 6.30 -21.95
N VAL A 91 18.89 7.47 -21.61
CA VAL A 91 18.27 8.76 -21.95
C VAL A 91 18.38 9.05 -23.45
N GLN A 92 19.41 8.56 -24.17
CA GLN A 92 19.47 8.66 -25.62
C GLN A 92 18.26 8.04 -26.34
N GLN A 93 17.63 7.01 -25.74
CA GLN A 93 16.44 6.36 -26.33
C GLN A 93 15.21 7.29 -26.37
N VAL A 94 15.16 8.35 -25.55
CA VAL A 94 14.03 9.31 -25.58
C VAL A 94 14.18 10.39 -26.64
N VAL A 95 15.35 10.58 -27.23
CA VAL A 95 15.63 11.64 -28.20
C VAL A 95 14.62 11.70 -29.36
N PRO A 96 14.17 10.57 -29.96
CA PRO A 96 13.20 10.61 -31.07
C PRO A 96 11.80 11.07 -30.66
N VAL A 97 11.44 10.93 -29.38
CA VAL A 97 10.08 11.22 -28.89
C VAL A 97 10.03 12.47 -28.00
N LEU A 98 11.17 12.98 -27.54
CA LEU A 98 11.26 14.17 -26.72
C LEU A 98 11.10 15.42 -27.63
N PRO A 99 10.19 16.36 -27.33
CA PRO A 99 10.13 17.66 -28.03
C PRO A 99 11.40 18.48 -27.84
N ASP A 100 11.67 19.42 -28.75
CA ASP A 100 12.83 20.32 -28.62
C ASP A 100 12.57 21.48 -27.66
N ASP A 101 11.31 21.85 -27.50
CA ASP A 101 10.86 22.88 -26.57
C ASP A 101 10.64 22.34 -25.17
N GLY A 102 10.81 23.17 -24.16
CA GLY A 102 10.52 22.84 -22.77
C GLY A 102 11.69 22.28 -21.99
N ILE A 103 11.38 21.60 -20.91
CA ILE A 103 12.32 21.05 -19.93
C ILE A 103 12.14 19.54 -19.84
N ALA A 104 13.20 18.79 -20.05
CA ALA A 104 13.27 17.37 -19.71
C ALA A 104 13.63 17.22 -18.22
N LEU A 105 12.73 16.64 -17.45
CA LEU A 105 12.94 16.29 -16.04
C LEU A 105 13.23 14.79 -15.93
N ILE A 106 14.48 14.45 -15.62
CA ILE A 106 14.95 13.06 -15.55
C ILE A 106 14.85 12.56 -14.12
N LEU A 107 14.15 11.44 -13.94
CA LEU A 107 13.88 10.79 -12.65
C LEU A 107 14.36 9.33 -12.68
N ASN A 108 14.64 8.80 -11.48
CA ASN A 108 14.91 7.38 -11.28
C ASN A 108 13.63 6.66 -10.79
N GLY A 109 13.23 5.58 -11.43
CA GLY A 109 12.04 4.80 -11.10
C GLY A 109 12.12 4.01 -9.80
N ASP A 110 13.28 3.98 -9.15
CA ASP A 110 13.56 3.29 -7.89
C ASP A 110 13.77 4.23 -6.69
N VAL A 111 13.45 5.52 -6.83
CA VAL A 111 13.50 6.54 -5.77
C VAL A 111 12.07 6.97 -5.40
N PRO A 112 11.36 6.16 -4.60
CA PRO A 112 9.90 6.28 -4.42
C PRO A 112 9.47 7.45 -3.52
N LEU A 113 10.38 8.02 -2.72
CA LEU A 113 10.03 9.03 -1.71
C LEU A 113 10.28 10.47 -2.14
N ILE A 114 10.64 10.68 -3.42
CA ILE A 114 10.82 12.03 -3.97
C ILE A 114 9.53 12.84 -3.91
N ARG A 115 9.63 14.10 -3.47
CA ARG A 115 8.47 14.98 -3.29
C ARG A 115 8.22 15.86 -4.53
N PRO A 116 6.96 16.14 -4.87
CA PRO A 116 6.63 17.06 -5.96
C PRO A 116 7.26 18.45 -5.78
N GLU A 117 7.26 18.99 -4.55
CA GLU A 117 7.79 20.32 -4.25
C GLU A 117 9.30 20.41 -4.51
N THR A 118 10.03 19.31 -4.25
CA THR A 118 11.48 19.23 -4.52
C THR A 118 11.76 19.24 -6.01
N LEU A 119 10.97 18.50 -6.79
CA LEU A 119 11.07 18.49 -8.25
C LEU A 119 10.61 19.80 -8.88
N GLN A 120 9.57 20.44 -8.36
CA GLN A 120 9.12 21.75 -8.82
C GLN A 120 10.22 22.80 -8.65
N ARG A 121 10.89 22.86 -7.51
CA ARG A 121 12.05 23.75 -7.30
C ARG A 121 13.19 23.46 -8.26
N LEU A 122 13.42 22.18 -8.59
CA LEU A 122 14.45 21.79 -9.57
C LEU A 122 14.11 22.33 -10.95
N VAL A 123 12.86 22.20 -11.40
CA VAL A 123 12.34 22.74 -12.67
C VAL A 123 12.45 24.26 -12.70
N GLU A 124 12.06 24.94 -11.63
CA GLU A 124 12.16 26.39 -11.50
C GLU A 124 13.62 26.87 -11.61
N LYS A 125 14.56 26.17 -10.96
CA LYS A 125 15.99 26.49 -11.07
C LYS A 125 16.54 26.27 -12.49
N CYS A 126 16.01 25.30 -13.22
CA CYS A 126 16.34 25.11 -14.65
C CYS A 126 15.85 26.30 -15.48
N GLY A 127 14.60 26.70 -15.30
CA GLY A 127 13.96 27.84 -15.99
C GLY A 127 13.95 27.73 -17.52
N GLY A 128 14.31 26.57 -18.09
CA GLY A 128 14.44 26.36 -19.53
C GLY A 128 15.76 26.87 -20.14
N GLU A 129 16.69 27.39 -19.34
CA GLU A 129 17.95 27.96 -19.79
C GLU A 129 19.19 27.29 -19.18
N ARG A 130 19.06 26.73 -17.98
CA ARG A 130 20.14 26.16 -17.16
C ARG A 130 20.00 24.67 -17.02
N LEU A 131 21.11 23.97 -16.77
CA LEU A 131 21.08 22.61 -16.28
C LEU A 131 20.96 22.63 -14.76
N ALA A 132 19.87 22.10 -14.21
CA ALA A 132 19.68 22.02 -12.77
C ALA A 132 19.85 20.57 -12.27
N LEU A 133 20.65 20.38 -11.23
CA LEU A 133 20.96 19.08 -10.62
C LEU A 133 20.36 19.03 -9.22
N LEU A 134 19.66 17.95 -8.89
CA LEU A 134 19.28 17.68 -7.51
C LEU A 134 20.48 17.06 -6.80
N THR A 135 20.91 17.67 -5.71
CA THR A 135 22.08 17.25 -4.93
C THR A 135 21.70 16.99 -3.48
N VAL A 136 22.53 16.26 -2.77
CA VAL A 136 22.40 16.05 -1.32
C VAL A 136 23.78 15.88 -0.70
N GLU A 137 23.95 16.36 0.54
CA GLU A 137 25.14 16.05 1.34
C GLU A 137 24.93 14.73 2.08
N MET A 138 25.89 13.79 1.94
CA MET A 138 25.85 12.50 2.60
C MET A 138 27.02 12.31 3.58
N ALA A 139 26.76 11.66 4.70
CA ALA A 139 27.82 11.27 5.63
C ALA A 139 28.76 10.22 4.99
N ASP A 140 28.19 9.25 4.28
CA ASP A 140 28.89 8.26 3.46
C ASP A 140 28.42 8.38 2.01
N PRO A 141 29.21 9.07 1.15
CA PRO A 141 28.88 9.27 -0.27
C PRO A 141 29.28 8.09 -1.17
N ALA A 142 29.69 6.94 -0.63
CA ALA A 142 30.17 5.82 -1.43
C ALA A 142 29.15 5.37 -2.48
N GLY A 143 29.62 5.18 -3.72
CA GLY A 143 28.81 4.73 -4.85
C GLY A 143 28.05 5.83 -5.60
N TYR A 144 28.08 7.08 -5.17
CA TYR A 144 27.43 8.20 -5.83
C TYR A 144 28.41 9.04 -6.67
N GLY A 145 27.92 9.76 -7.67
CA GLY A 145 28.67 10.77 -8.42
C GLY A 145 28.89 12.02 -7.55
N ARG A 146 30.15 12.50 -7.52
CA ARG A 146 30.56 13.67 -6.72
C ARG A 146 30.34 14.95 -7.46
N ILE A 147 29.78 15.97 -6.81
CA ILE A 147 29.65 17.32 -7.39
C ILE A 147 30.98 18.05 -7.23
N VAL A 148 31.67 18.24 -8.35
CA VAL A 148 32.93 18.99 -8.37
C VAL A 148 32.60 20.46 -8.65
N ARG A 149 33.09 21.34 -7.78
CA ARG A 149 32.84 22.79 -7.85
C ARG A 149 34.12 23.61 -8.05
N ARG A 150 33.94 24.77 -8.63
CA ARG A 150 34.92 25.86 -8.61
C ARG A 150 34.21 27.09 -8.01
N GLY A 151 34.48 27.38 -6.72
CA GLY A 151 33.64 28.29 -5.95
C GLY A 151 32.19 27.77 -5.88
N GLU A 152 31.21 28.63 -6.15
CA GLU A 152 29.79 28.23 -6.17
C GLU A 152 29.37 27.45 -7.45
N ALA A 153 30.18 27.54 -8.52
CA ALA A 153 29.84 26.97 -9.81
C ALA A 153 30.12 25.46 -9.87
N VAL A 154 29.14 24.67 -10.28
CA VAL A 154 29.31 23.24 -10.57
C VAL A 154 30.13 23.11 -11.90
N GLN A 155 31.20 22.32 -11.89
CA GLN A 155 32.08 22.08 -13.03
C GLN A 155 31.86 20.71 -13.65
N ALA A 156 31.65 19.71 -12.83
CA ALA A 156 31.47 18.33 -13.27
C ALA A 156 30.79 17.48 -12.23
N ILE A 157 30.25 16.34 -12.65
CA ILE A 157 29.96 15.20 -11.79
C ILE A 157 31.03 14.15 -12.10
N VAL A 158 31.68 13.62 -11.07
CA VAL A 158 32.66 12.53 -11.21
C VAL A 158 32.14 11.29 -10.54
N GLU A 159 31.95 10.23 -11.31
CA GLU A 159 31.45 8.95 -10.80
C GLU A 159 32.43 8.34 -9.80
N HIS A 160 31.88 7.59 -8.81
CA HIS A 160 32.69 7.05 -7.70
C HIS A 160 33.91 6.24 -8.16
N LYS A 161 33.78 5.46 -9.25
CA LYS A 161 34.86 4.61 -9.79
C LYS A 161 35.95 5.39 -10.49
N ASP A 162 35.62 6.54 -11.04
CA ASP A 162 36.55 7.43 -11.75
C ASP A 162 37.12 8.53 -10.84
N ALA A 163 36.62 8.67 -9.61
CA ALA A 163 37.00 9.69 -8.65
C ALA A 163 38.40 9.40 -8.05
N ASN A 164 39.27 10.43 -8.02
CA ASN A 164 40.51 10.39 -7.25
C ASN A 164 40.24 10.52 -5.73
N GLU A 165 41.30 10.41 -4.91
CA GLU A 165 41.15 10.41 -3.44
C GLU A 165 40.54 11.72 -2.93
N ALA A 166 40.97 12.88 -3.41
CA ALA A 166 40.41 14.17 -3.04
C ALA A 166 38.93 14.30 -3.42
N GLN A 167 38.55 13.83 -4.60
CA GLN A 167 37.18 13.83 -5.10
C GLN A 167 36.30 12.87 -4.28
N ARG A 168 36.80 11.70 -3.85
CA ARG A 168 36.08 10.75 -3.00
C ARG A 168 35.70 11.35 -1.64
N GLY A 169 36.47 12.32 -1.15
CA GLY A 169 36.20 13.07 0.08
C GLY A 169 35.04 14.08 -0.05
N ILE A 170 34.60 14.41 -1.26
CA ILE A 170 33.45 15.31 -1.47
C ILE A 170 32.17 14.64 -0.98
N ARG A 171 31.44 15.33 -0.10
CA ARG A 171 30.18 14.82 0.49
C ARG A 171 28.94 15.19 -0.29
N GLU A 172 28.99 16.27 -1.10
CA GLU A 172 27.90 16.65 -2.00
C GLU A 172 27.86 15.70 -3.18
N VAL A 173 26.74 15.02 -3.36
CA VAL A 173 26.57 14.01 -4.41
C VAL A 173 25.39 14.34 -5.32
N TYR A 174 25.46 13.82 -6.54
CA TYR A 174 24.38 13.82 -7.51
C TYR A 174 23.38 12.70 -7.17
N THR A 175 22.12 13.02 -7.12
CA THR A 175 21.06 12.09 -6.70
C THR A 175 20.45 11.27 -7.84
N GLY A 176 20.85 11.54 -9.09
CA GLY A 176 20.25 10.94 -10.27
C GLY A 176 19.09 11.73 -10.88
N PHE A 177 18.75 12.90 -10.30
CA PHE A 177 17.67 13.75 -10.81
C PHE A 177 18.23 15.04 -11.41
N MET A 178 17.75 15.41 -12.59
CA MET A 178 18.11 16.66 -13.22
C MET A 178 16.98 17.24 -14.07
N ALA A 179 16.97 18.56 -14.20
CA ALA A 179 16.11 19.29 -15.12
C ALA A 179 17.00 19.97 -16.18
N VAL A 180 16.70 19.74 -17.46
CA VAL A 180 17.55 20.15 -18.58
C VAL A 180 16.70 20.75 -19.69
N PRO A 181 17.09 21.86 -20.35
CA PRO A 181 16.43 22.33 -21.57
C PRO A 181 16.48 21.24 -22.65
N SER A 182 15.33 20.84 -23.19
CA SER A 182 15.21 19.65 -24.04
C SER A 182 16.12 19.65 -25.26
N ALA A 183 16.19 20.78 -25.99
CA ALA A 183 17.07 20.89 -27.15
C ALA A 183 18.54 20.74 -26.78
N ARG A 184 18.99 21.32 -25.65
CA ARG A 184 20.38 21.19 -25.18
C ARG A 184 20.70 19.77 -24.75
N LEU A 185 19.75 19.11 -24.05
CA LEU A 185 19.90 17.71 -23.66
C LEU A 185 20.21 16.82 -24.87
N LYS A 186 19.42 16.95 -25.95
CA LYS A 186 19.65 16.18 -27.18
C LYS A 186 21.04 16.41 -27.77
N ALA A 187 21.47 17.67 -27.86
CA ALA A 187 22.77 18.03 -28.37
C ALA A 187 23.91 17.44 -27.52
N TRP A 188 23.79 17.43 -26.20
CA TRP A 188 24.79 16.86 -25.30
C TRP A 188 24.79 15.33 -25.31
N LEU A 189 23.61 14.69 -25.37
CA LEU A 189 23.49 13.23 -25.48
C LEU A 189 24.19 12.68 -26.75
N ALA A 190 24.18 13.42 -27.85
CA ALA A 190 24.87 13.04 -29.08
C ALA A 190 26.42 13.06 -28.97
N ARG A 191 26.94 13.71 -27.92
CA ARG A 191 28.39 13.84 -27.66
C ARG A 191 28.91 12.83 -26.64
N LEU A 192 28.06 12.03 -26.04
CA LEU A 192 28.47 11.04 -25.04
C LEU A 192 29.34 9.96 -25.64
N ASP A 193 30.38 9.59 -24.94
CA ASP A 193 31.21 8.44 -25.20
C ASP A 193 31.23 7.46 -24.03
N ASN A 194 31.94 6.37 -24.13
CA ASN A 194 32.09 5.34 -23.11
C ASN A 194 33.55 5.12 -22.67
N ASP A 195 34.38 6.12 -22.84
CA ASP A 195 35.80 6.07 -22.42
C ASP A 195 35.93 6.40 -20.93
N ASN A 196 35.51 5.43 -20.10
CA ASN A 196 35.50 5.52 -18.63
C ASN A 196 35.70 4.14 -17.99
N ALA A 197 35.85 4.09 -16.66
CA ALA A 197 36.14 2.88 -15.89
C ALA A 197 35.12 1.76 -16.08
N GLN A 198 33.87 2.06 -16.41
CA GLN A 198 32.81 1.09 -16.61
C GLN A 198 32.53 0.75 -18.08
N ARG A 199 33.08 1.49 -19.01
CA ARG A 199 32.79 1.45 -20.46
C ARG A 199 31.30 1.65 -20.75
N GLU A 200 30.66 2.57 -20.00
CA GLU A 200 29.23 2.90 -20.10
C GLU A 200 29.10 4.37 -20.55
N TYR A 201 27.99 4.68 -21.23
CA TYR A 201 27.62 6.07 -21.50
C TYR A 201 27.04 6.69 -20.22
N TYR A 202 27.81 7.59 -19.59
CA TYR A 202 27.39 8.25 -18.37
C TYR A 202 26.53 9.48 -18.68
N LEU A 203 25.29 9.52 -18.16
CA LEU A 203 24.45 10.70 -18.27
C LEU A 203 25.11 11.93 -17.61
N THR A 204 25.87 11.70 -16.55
CA THR A 204 26.58 12.74 -15.77
C THR A 204 27.59 13.52 -16.60
N ASP A 205 28.07 12.98 -17.74
CA ASP A 205 29.01 13.66 -18.63
C ASP A 205 28.41 14.86 -19.37
N ILE A 206 27.08 14.95 -19.51
CA ILE A 206 26.42 16.14 -20.07
C ILE A 206 26.77 17.41 -19.29
N VAL A 207 27.10 17.30 -17.99
CA VAL A 207 27.49 18.45 -17.14
C VAL A 207 28.78 19.09 -17.69
N LYS A 208 29.77 18.31 -18.08
CA LYS A 208 30.99 18.81 -18.69
C LYS A 208 30.68 19.56 -20.00
N PHE A 209 29.78 19.02 -20.82
CA PHE A 209 29.38 19.64 -22.08
C PHE A 209 28.61 20.94 -21.83
N ALA A 210 27.72 20.96 -20.83
CA ALA A 210 26.98 22.16 -20.44
C ALA A 210 27.97 23.30 -20.06
N VAL A 211 28.95 22.99 -19.22
CA VAL A 211 29.97 23.95 -18.78
C VAL A 211 30.80 24.44 -19.97
N ALA A 212 31.24 23.53 -20.84
CA ALA A 212 32.02 23.86 -22.04
C ALA A 212 31.26 24.77 -23.02
N ASP A 213 29.94 24.57 -23.15
CA ASP A 213 29.04 25.35 -23.99
C ASP A 213 28.55 26.64 -23.31
N GLY A 214 29.08 27.00 -22.12
CA GLY A 214 28.71 28.21 -21.39
C GLY A 214 27.31 28.18 -20.78
N CYS A 215 26.69 27.00 -20.69
CA CYS A 215 25.43 26.83 -20.00
C CYS A 215 25.64 26.78 -18.49
N ALA A 216 24.95 27.62 -17.72
CA ALA A 216 25.03 27.59 -16.27
C ALA A 216 24.52 26.27 -15.71
N VAL A 217 25.32 25.65 -14.85
CA VAL A 217 24.94 24.43 -14.10
C VAL A 217 24.67 24.81 -12.65
N VAL A 218 23.47 24.58 -12.18
CA VAL A 218 23.01 24.96 -10.83
C VAL A 218 22.62 23.74 -10.00
N ALA A 219 22.98 23.76 -8.71
CA ALA A 219 22.58 22.73 -7.78
C ALA A 219 21.30 23.14 -7.03
N SER A 220 20.44 22.16 -6.79
CA SER A 220 19.24 22.28 -5.94
C SER A 220 19.36 21.22 -4.84
N PRO A 221 19.76 21.58 -3.61
CA PRO A 221 19.83 20.61 -2.54
C PRO A 221 18.45 20.03 -2.18
N ALA A 222 18.37 18.71 -2.01
CA ALA A 222 17.22 18.05 -1.42
C ALA A 222 17.05 18.48 0.04
N LEU A 223 15.81 18.51 0.53
CA LEU A 223 15.54 18.88 1.94
C LEU A 223 15.97 17.78 2.90
N GLU A 224 15.75 16.53 2.52
CA GLU A 224 16.06 15.36 3.33
C GLU A 224 16.72 14.29 2.43
N GLN A 225 17.75 13.61 2.95
CA GLN A 225 18.41 12.53 2.20
C GLN A 225 17.43 11.43 1.79
N VAL A 226 16.51 11.07 2.66
CA VAL A 226 15.53 10.00 2.43
C VAL A 226 14.63 10.22 1.21
N GLU A 227 14.48 11.47 0.74
CA GLU A 227 13.72 11.75 -0.49
C GLU A 227 14.40 11.21 -1.74
N VAL A 228 15.72 11.14 -1.72
CA VAL A 228 16.56 10.82 -2.87
C VAL A 228 17.23 9.46 -2.75
N ASP A 229 16.97 8.74 -1.67
CA ASP A 229 17.49 7.39 -1.49
C ASP A 229 16.77 6.41 -2.44
N GLY A 230 17.58 5.63 -3.16
CA GLY A 230 17.11 4.61 -4.10
C GLY A 230 17.09 3.22 -3.50
N VAL A 231 16.16 2.39 -3.97
CA VAL A 231 16.07 0.97 -3.58
C VAL A 231 16.93 0.13 -4.50
N ASN A 232 18.01 -0.46 -3.97
CA ASN A 232 18.87 -1.39 -4.70
C ASN A 232 19.02 -2.75 -4.02
N SER A 233 18.51 -2.89 -2.77
CA SER A 233 18.56 -4.13 -2.00
C SER A 233 17.33 -4.26 -1.11
N PRO A 234 16.99 -5.49 -0.63
CA PRO A 234 15.91 -5.67 0.34
C PRO A 234 16.10 -4.88 1.63
N LEU A 235 17.36 -4.67 2.07
CA LEU A 235 17.66 -3.84 3.24
C LEU A 235 17.24 -2.38 3.01
N GLN A 236 17.63 -1.80 1.88
CA GLN A 236 17.24 -0.42 1.53
C GLN A 236 15.72 -0.29 1.36
N LEU A 237 15.07 -1.31 0.77
CA LEU A 237 13.60 -1.33 0.68
C LEU A 237 12.96 -1.27 2.08
N ALA A 238 13.43 -2.08 3.04
CA ALA A 238 12.90 -2.08 4.39
C ALA A 238 13.15 -0.74 5.14
N GLN A 239 14.29 -0.10 4.91
CA GLN A 239 14.59 1.22 5.48
C GLN A 239 13.63 2.29 4.94
N LEU A 240 13.42 2.31 3.62
CA LEU A 240 12.50 3.26 2.98
C LEU A 240 11.03 2.96 3.32
N GLU A 241 10.66 1.68 3.52
CA GLU A 241 9.33 1.32 4.05
C GLU A 241 9.09 1.99 5.41
N ARG A 242 10.04 1.91 6.36
CA ARG A 242 9.89 2.58 7.66
C ARG A 242 9.80 4.10 7.52
N ALA A 243 10.61 4.71 6.68
CA ALA A 243 10.54 6.16 6.43
C ALA A 243 9.19 6.58 5.81
N PHE A 244 8.68 5.79 4.87
CA PHE A 244 7.34 5.99 4.30
C PHE A 244 6.26 5.92 5.38
N GLN A 245 6.26 4.86 6.19
CA GLN A 245 5.27 4.67 7.25
C GLN A 245 5.33 5.78 8.31
N GLN A 246 6.52 6.26 8.65
CA GLN A 246 6.67 7.42 9.54
C GLN A 246 6.08 8.71 8.96
N ARG A 247 6.24 8.93 7.63
CA ARG A 247 5.59 10.07 6.95
C ARG A 247 4.07 9.97 7.01
N GLN A 248 3.51 8.78 6.75
CA GLN A 248 2.07 8.55 6.82
C GLN A 248 1.53 8.76 8.24
N ALA A 249 2.20 8.20 9.23
CA ALA A 249 1.84 8.37 10.65
C ALA A 249 1.86 9.85 11.07
N ARG A 250 2.92 10.60 10.67
CA ARG A 250 3.01 12.04 10.94
C ARG A 250 1.85 12.81 10.31
N ALA A 251 1.54 12.55 9.04
CA ALA A 251 0.45 13.23 8.34
C ALA A 251 -0.91 12.98 9.01
N LEU A 252 -1.17 11.76 9.50
CA LEU A 252 -2.38 11.44 10.27
C LEU A 252 -2.42 12.17 11.61
N MET A 253 -1.31 12.22 12.34
CA MET A 253 -1.24 12.95 13.62
C MET A 253 -1.43 14.46 13.44
N GLU A 254 -0.90 15.04 12.36
CA GLU A 254 -1.14 16.45 11.99
C GLU A 254 -2.61 16.74 11.66
N GLN A 255 -3.36 15.72 11.23
CA GLN A 255 -4.81 15.80 11.03
C GLN A 255 -5.63 15.52 12.31
N GLY A 256 -4.97 15.25 13.45
CA GLY A 256 -5.61 15.05 14.74
C GLY A 256 -5.82 13.58 15.16
N VAL A 257 -5.35 12.61 14.37
CA VAL A 257 -5.41 11.18 14.76
C VAL A 257 -4.42 10.91 15.89
N ARG A 258 -4.85 10.23 16.93
CA ARG A 258 -3.98 9.80 18.04
C ARG A 258 -3.42 8.41 17.76
N LEU A 259 -2.11 8.33 17.50
CA LEU A 259 -1.36 7.07 17.38
C LEU A 259 -0.62 6.81 18.69
N ALA A 260 -0.81 5.63 19.30
CA ALA A 260 -0.12 5.24 20.53
C ALA A 260 1.40 5.12 20.32
N ASP A 261 1.82 4.62 19.15
CA ASP A 261 3.23 4.59 18.73
C ASP A 261 3.33 4.67 17.20
N PRO A 262 3.76 5.81 16.64
CA PRO A 262 3.88 5.99 15.19
C PRO A 262 4.89 5.05 14.52
N ALA A 263 5.84 4.45 15.27
CA ALA A 263 6.78 3.47 14.73
C ALA A 263 6.17 2.09 14.53
N ARG A 264 5.02 1.82 15.16
CA ARG A 264 4.30 0.54 15.10
C ARG A 264 2.94 0.66 14.39
N PHE A 265 2.91 1.47 13.35
CA PHE A 265 1.76 1.71 12.48
C PHE A 265 2.16 1.43 11.03
N ASP A 266 1.34 0.70 10.29
CA ASP A 266 1.55 0.40 8.87
C ASP A 266 0.32 0.74 8.03
N LEU A 267 0.52 1.55 6.99
CA LEU A 267 -0.49 1.86 5.99
C LEU A 267 -0.05 1.35 4.61
N ARG A 268 -0.85 0.47 4.03
CA ARG A 268 -0.63 -0.16 2.71
C ARG A 268 -1.80 0.15 1.76
N GLY A 269 -2.10 1.41 1.63
CA GLY A 269 -3.23 1.91 0.85
C GLY A 269 -3.60 3.33 1.26
N THR A 270 -4.90 3.58 1.47
CA THR A 270 -5.42 4.87 1.92
C THR A 270 -6.20 4.70 3.22
N LEU A 271 -5.99 5.63 4.14
CA LEU A 271 -6.73 5.73 5.39
C LEU A 271 -7.27 7.16 5.52
N SER A 272 -8.59 7.29 5.63
CA SER A 272 -9.25 8.55 5.99
C SER A 272 -9.85 8.44 7.38
N CYS A 273 -9.69 9.47 8.20
CA CYS A 273 -10.17 9.50 9.57
C CYS A 273 -11.04 10.73 9.81
N GLY A 274 -12.10 10.55 10.61
CA GLY A 274 -12.84 11.63 11.21
C GLY A 274 -12.10 12.25 12.40
N GLN A 275 -12.83 12.96 13.26
CA GLN A 275 -12.29 13.57 14.47
C GLN A 275 -12.14 12.55 15.61
N ASP A 276 -11.18 12.81 16.50
CA ASP A 276 -10.97 12.05 17.76
C ASP A 276 -10.75 10.54 17.57
N VAL A 277 -10.14 10.16 16.44
CA VAL A 277 -9.78 8.76 16.15
C VAL A 277 -8.54 8.36 16.95
N GLU A 278 -8.60 7.21 17.61
CA GLU A 278 -7.51 6.61 18.37
C GLU A 278 -7.09 5.28 17.76
N ILE A 279 -5.78 5.10 17.49
CA ILE A 279 -5.21 3.87 16.94
C ILE A 279 -4.07 3.40 17.84
N ASP A 280 -4.19 2.18 18.34
CA ASP A 280 -3.20 1.54 19.18
C ASP A 280 -2.06 0.90 18.37
N VAL A 281 -1.13 0.26 19.04
CA VAL A 281 0.12 -0.26 18.45
C VAL A 281 -0.10 -1.47 17.53
N ASN A 282 0.82 -1.65 16.60
CA ASN A 282 0.86 -2.80 15.67
C ASN A 282 -0.38 -2.94 14.79
N CYS A 283 -1.05 -1.84 14.48
CA CYS A 283 -2.18 -1.84 13.56
C CYS A 283 -1.71 -1.73 12.10
N VAL A 284 -2.32 -2.54 11.24
CA VAL A 284 -2.05 -2.55 9.80
C VAL A 284 -3.34 -2.20 9.05
N PHE A 285 -3.28 -1.15 8.25
CA PHE A 285 -4.37 -0.75 7.36
C PHE A 285 -3.97 -1.02 5.91
N ALA A 286 -4.86 -1.64 5.12
CA ALA A 286 -4.59 -1.95 3.72
C ALA A 286 -5.78 -1.59 2.82
N GLY A 287 -5.51 -1.45 1.50
CA GLY A 287 -6.57 -1.08 0.55
C GLY A 287 -7.17 0.29 0.85
N GLN A 288 -8.49 0.39 0.87
CA GLN A 288 -9.22 1.62 1.18
C GLN A 288 -9.95 1.49 2.51
N VAL A 289 -9.52 2.24 3.51
CA VAL A 289 -10.14 2.24 4.83
C VAL A 289 -10.62 3.64 5.20
N SER A 290 -11.85 3.73 5.72
CA SER A 290 -12.38 4.96 6.30
C SER A 290 -12.88 4.74 7.72
N LEU A 291 -12.46 5.62 8.62
CA LEU A 291 -12.87 5.66 10.02
C LEU A 291 -13.68 6.95 10.25
N GLY A 292 -14.85 6.83 10.87
CA GLY A 292 -15.66 7.95 11.31
C GLY A 292 -15.08 8.68 12.51
N ASN A 293 -15.89 9.51 13.17
CA ASN A 293 -15.51 10.22 14.38
C ASN A 293 -15.50 9.28 15.60
N ASP A 294 -14.67 9.58 16.59
CA ASP A 294 -14.61 8.85 17.88
C ASP A 294 -14.33 7.34 17.75
N VAL A 295 -13.79 6.90 16.62
CA VAL A 295 -13.44 5.49 16.38
C VAL A 295 -12.19 5.11 17.17
N ARG A 296 -12.24 3.94 17.82
CA ARG A 296 -11.11 3.38 18.58
C ARG A 296 -10.67 2.05 18.00
N ILE A 297 -9.39 1.95 17.63
CA ILE A 297 -8.79 0.72 17.12
C ILE A 297 -7.78 0.20 18.14
N GLY A 298 -8.08 -0.95 18.73
CA GLY A 298 -7.20 -1.64 19.68
C GLY A 298 -5.97 -2.26 19.04
N PRO A 299 -5.00 -2.72 19.84
CA PRO A 299 -3.71 -3.17 19.34
C PRO A 299 -3.80 -4.45 18.50
N ASN A 300 -2.84 -4.60 17.58
CA ASN A 300 -2.69 -5.78 16.71
C ASN A 300 -3.90 -6.05 15.79
N CYS A 301 -4.60 -5.02 15.37
CA CYS A 301 -5.68 -5.14 14.39
C CYS A 301 -5.14 -5.06 12.96
N VAL A 302 -5.74 -5.87 12.07
CA VAL A 302 -5.50 -5.81 10.63
C VAL A 302 -6.82 -5.48 9.94
N ILE A 303 -6.86 -4.37 9.22
CA ILE A 303 -8.09 -3.83 8.63
C ILE A 303 -7.83 -3.49 7.17
N SER A 304 -8.61 -4.08 6.26
CA SER A 304 -8.51 -3.80 4.83
C SER A 304 -9.88 -3.62 4.19
N ASP A 305 -9.96 -2.66 3.26
CA ASP A 305 -11.14 -2.40 2.43
C ASP A 305 -12.43 -2.33 3.27
N ALA A 306 -12.44 -1.42 4.26
CA ALA A 306 -13.50 -1.34 5.25
C ALA A 306 -13.93 0.10 5.54
N ARG A 307 -15.21 0.26 5.85
CA ARG A 307 -15.80 1.49 6.38
C ARG A 307 -16.28 1.26 7.81
N ILE A 308 -15.74 2.03 8.74
CA ILE A 308 -16.06 1.96 10.16
C ILE A 308 -16.70 3.30 10.56
N ALA A 309 -17.95 3.26 11.00
CA ALA A 309 -18.74 4.45 11.33
C ALA A 309 -18.40 4.99 12.74
N ASP A 310 -18.97 6.15 13.04
CA ASP A 310 -18.72 6.92 14.26
C ASP A 310 -18.89 6.10 15.54
N GLY A 311 -18.04 6.34 16.53
CA GLY A 311 -18.10 5.73 17.85
C GLY A 311 -17.85 4.22 17.91
N ALA A 312 -17.55 3.57 16.78
CA ALA A 312 -17.28 2.13 16.77
C ALA A 312 -15.95 1.81 17.47
N VAL A 313 -15.91 0.67 18.15
CA VAL A 313 -14.71 0.18 18.85
C VAL A 313 -14.29 -1.17 18.30
N ILE A 314 -13.08 -1.22 17.74
CA ILE A 314 -12.45 -2.45 17.26
C ILE A 314 -11.45 -2.91 18.32
N HIS A 315 -11.76 -4.00 19.00
CA HIS A 315 -10.91 -4.55 20.06
C HIS A 315 -9.70 -5.29 19.50
N ALA A 316 -8.71 -5.50 20.36
CA ALA A 316 -7.43 -6.13 20.02
C ALA A 316 -7.53 -7.43 19.21
N PHE A 317 -6.56 -7.66 18.32
CA PHE A 317 -6.46 -8.88 17.50
C PHE A 317 -7.65 -9.13 16.58
N THR A 318 -8.37 -8.11 16.21
CA THR A 318 -9.48 -8.21 15.24
C THR A 318 -8.95 -8.15 13.82
N HIS A 319 -9.45 -9.04 12.95
CA HIS A 319 -9.13 -9.08 11.53
C HIS A 319 -10.36 -8.72 10.68
N ILE A 320 -10.27 -7.63 9.94
CA ILE A 320 -11.29 -7.15 9.01
C ILE A 320 -10.72 -7.15 7.60
N GLU A 321 -11.34 -7.92 6.69
CA GLU A 321 -10.89 -8.08 5.32
C GLU A 321 -12.07 -7.90 4.35
N GLY A 322 -12.09 -6.77 3.64
CA GLY A 322 -13.22 -6.42 2.77
C GLY A 322 -13.08 -6.91 1.34
N GLU A 323 -11.87 -7.04 0.82
CA GLU A 323 -11.60 -7.33 -0.60
C GLU A 323 -12.45 -6.39 -1.51
N THR A 324 -13.03 -6.93 -2.59
CA THR A 324 -13.88 -6.16 -3.53
C THR A 324 -15.30 -5.89 -3.01
N ALA A 325 -15.80 -6.71 -2.07
CA ALA A 325 -17.15 -6.57 -1.52
C ALA A 325 -17.24 -5.57 -0.37
N GLY A 326 -16.09 -5.22 0.22
CA GLY A 326 -15.99 -4.34 1.38
C GLY A 326 -16.53 -4.95 2.67
N VAL A 327 -16.24 -4.29 3.78
CA VAL A 327 -16.84 -4.51 5.10
C VAL A 327 -17.39 -3.19 5.62
N GLU A 328 -18.60 -3.22 6.19
CA GLU A 328 -19.21 -2.07 6.83
C GLU A 328 -19.45 -2.35 8.32
N VAL A 329 -18.96 -1.44 9.17
CA VAL A 329 -19.17 -1.48 10.63
C VAL A 329 -19.98 -0.25 11.02
N GLY A 330 -21.17 -0.46 11.58
CA GLY A 330 -22.12 0.60 11.94
C GLY A 330 -21.71 1.40 13.18
N GLU A 331 -22.41 2.51 13.36
CA GLU A 331 -22.22 3.44 14.46
C GLU A 331 -22.31 2.74 15.84
N GLY A 332 -21.35 3.04 16.72
CA GLY A 332 -21.32 2.50 18.08
C GLY A 332 -21.14 0.97 18.16
N ALA A 333 -20.82 0.30 17.06
CA ALA A 333 -20.61 -1.15 17.08
C ALA A 333 -19.34 -1.53 17.85
N LEU A 334 -19.38 -2.69 18.52
CA LEU A 334 -18.24 -3.26 19.26
C LEU A 334 -17.81 -4.55 18.57
N VAL A 335 -16.54 -4.63 18.13
CA VAL A 335 -16.02 -5.77 17.37
C VAL A 335 -14.76 -6.32 18.02
N GLY A 336 -14.77 -7.59 18.37
CA GLY A 336 -13.63 -8.28 18.97
C GLY A 336 -13.73 -8.47 20.48
N PRO A 337 -12.63 -8.90 21.16
CA PRO A 337 -11.32 -9.23 20.54
C PRO A 337 -11.35 -10.54 19.74
N PHE A 338 -10.32 -10.76 18.90
CA PHE A 338 -10.18 -11.98 18.09
C PHE A 338 -11.39 -12.25 17.16
N ALA A 339 -12.07 -11.22 16.70
CA ALA A 339 -13.14 -11.35 15.73
C ALA A 339 -12.60 -11.35 14.30
N ARG A 340 -13.32 -11.98 13.37
CA ARG A 340 -13.01 -11.94 11.95
C ARG A 340 -14.21 -11.49 11.13
N LEU A 341 -14.08 -10.34 10.47
CA LEU A 341 -15.06 -9.87 9.50
C LEU A 341 -14.48 -10.08 8.09
N ARG A 342 -15.23 -10.79 7.27
CA ARG A 342 -14.84 -11.18 5.91
C ARG A 342 -15.65 -10.42 4.86
N PRO A 343 -15.27 -10.52 3.55
CA PRO A 343 -15.93 -9.78 2.49
C PRO A 343 -17.47 -9.89 2.55
N GLY A 344 -18.12 -8.73 2.43
CA GLY A 344 -19.58 -8.60 2.45
C GLY A 344 -20.20 -8.63 3.86
N ALA A 345 -19.41 -8.57 4.93
CA ALA A 345 -19.95 -8.39 6.28
C ALA A 345 -20.46 -6.96 6.47
N ARG A 346 -21.69 -6.80 6.94
CA ARG A 346 -22.37 -5.52 7.18
C ARG A 346 -22.98 -5.51 8.56
N LEU A 347 -22.43 -4.70 9.46
CA LEU A 347 -22.92 -4.54 10.82
C LEU A 347 -23.72 -3.24 10.92
N GLY A 348 -24.95 -3.33 11.37
CA GLY A 348 -25.78 -2.18 11.73
C GLY A 348 -25.27 -1.46 12.98
N PRO A 349 -25.93 -0.35 13.37
CA PRO A 349 -25.57 0.38 14.58
C PRO A 349 -25.68 -0.49 15.84
N GLU A 350 -24.76 -0.25 16.79
CA GLU A 350 -24.78 -0.90 18.12
C GLU A 350 -24.69 -2.44 18.08
N VAL A 351 -24.21 -3.01 16.98
CA VAL A 351 -23.97 -4.46 16.88
C VAL A 351 -22.78 -4.86 17.74
N HIS A 352 -22.90 -6.00 18.44
CA HIS A 352 -21.80 -6.55 19.23
C HIS A 352 -21.32 -7.87 18.63
N ILE A 353 -20.07 -7.90 18.21
CA ILE A 353 -19.34 -9.09 17.76
C ILE A 353 -18.23 -9.36 18.76
N GLY A 354 -18.30 -10.48 19.46
CA GLY A 354 -17.31 -10.82 20.49
C GLY A 354 -16.21 -11.75 19.99
N ASN A 355 -15.56 -12.42 20.94
CA ASN A 355 -14.36 -13.20 20.68
C ASN A 355 -14.61 -14.49 19.89
N PHE A 356 -13.73 -14.74 18.93
CA PHE A 356 -13.77 -15.91 18.04
C PHE A 356 -15.08 -16.03 17.25
N VAL A 357 -15.64 -14.90 16.86
CA VAL A 357 -16.81 -14.82 15.97
C VAL A 357 -16.34 -14.47 14.56
N GLU A 358 -16.81 -15.22 13.58
CA GLU A 358 -16.55 -14.98 12.17
C GLU A 358 -17.85 -14.64 11.42
N LEU A 359 -17.84 -13.51 10.68
CA LEU A 359 -18.91 -13.14 9.74
C LEU A 359 -18.39 -13.13 8.31
N LYS A 360 -19.18 -13.70 7.38
CA LYS A 360 -18.90 -13.68 5.94
C LYS A 360 -20.18 -13.45 5.16
N ASN A 361 -20.19 -12.47 4.26
CA ASN A 361 -21.34 -12.18 3.38
C ASN A 361 -22.67 -12.17 4.17
N SER A 362 -22.67 -11.47 5.30
CA SER A 362 -23.78 -11.48 6.25
C SER A 362 -24.08 -10.09 6.76
N SER A 363 -25.35 -9.79 7.02
CA SER A 363 -25.78 -8.55 7.63
C SER A 363 -26.37 -8.78 9.02
N MET A 364 -26.10 -7.84 9.94
CA MET A 364 -26.71 -7.83 11.26
C MET A 364 -27.39 -6.48 11.51
N GLY A 365 -28.65 -6.52 11.92
CA GLY A 365 -29.45 -5.34 12.25
C GLY A 365 -29.04 -4.69 13.58
N ARG A 366 -29.59 -3.48 13.84
CA ARG A 366 -29.29 -2.68 15.03
C ARG A 366 -29.37 -3.50 16.33
N GLY A 367 -28.34 -3.38 17.17
CA GLY A 367 -28.29 -3.99 18.51
C GLY A 367 -28.24 -5.52 18.52
N ALA A 368 -28.05 -6.18 17.36
CA ALA A 368 -27.86 -7.62 17.31
C ALA A 368 -26.52 -8.02 17.91
N LYS A 369 -26.43 -9.20 18.52
CA LYS A 369 -25.26 -9.66 19.26
C LYS A 369 -24.87 -11.08 18.90
N ALA A 370 -23.59 -11.30 18.66
CA ALA A 370 -22.93 -12.60 18.54
C ALA A 370 -21.61 -12.53 19.31
N ASN A 371 -21.61 -12.93 20.59
CA ASN A 371 -20.53 -12.56 21.49
C ASN A 371 -19.44 -13.62 21.64
N HIS A 372 -19.68 -14.88 21.26
CA HIS A 372 -18.74 -15.96 21.54
C HIS A 372 -18.78 -17.08 20.51
N LEU A 373 -17.60 -17.48 19.97
CA LEU A 373 -17.38 -18.76 19.28
C LEU A 373 -18.42 -19.05 18.19
N ALA A 374 -18.81 -18.10 17.37
CA ALA A 374 -19.91 -18.25 16.42
C ALA A 374 -19.46 -18.08 14.97
N TYR A 375 -20.17 -18.74 14.04
CA TYR A 375 -20.03 -18.53 12.62
C TYR A 375 -21.35 -18.08 11.97
N LEU A 376 -21.31 -16.94 11.29
CA LEU A 376 -22.44 -16.42 10.49
C LEU A 376 -21.97 -16.25 9.04
N GLY A 377 -22.36 -17.18 8.19
CA GLY A 377 -22.10 -17.16 6.76
C GLY A 377 -23.38 -17.09 5.96
N ASP A 378 -23.43 -16.20 4.95
CA ASP A 378 -24.57 -15.99 4.05
C ASP A 378 -25.89 -15.79 4.85
N ALA A 379 -25.84 -15.00 5.94
CA ALA A 379 -26.96 -14.80 6.87
C ALA A 379 -27.48 -13.36 6.82
N VAL A 380 -28.79 -13.23 7.02
CA VAL A 380 -29.47 -11.98 7.33
C VAL A 380 -30.02 -12.07 8.74
N VAL A 381 -29.46 -11.25 9.63
CA VAL A 381 -29.81 -11.21 11.05
C VAL A 381 -30.52 -9.91 11.34
N GLY A 382 -31.73 -10.00 11.87
CA GLY A 382 -32.56 -8.86 12.22
C GLY A 382 -32.05 -8.09 13.43
N GLU A 383 -32.80 -7.05 13.81
CA GLU A 383 -32.48 -6.21 14.96
C GLU A 383 -32.63 -6.96 16.28
N ARG A 384 -31.83 -6.60 17.29
CA ARG A 384 -31.86 -7.09 18.65
C ARG A 384 -31.78 -8.61 18.79
N VAL A 385 -31.35 -9.32 17.76
CA VAL A 385 -31.13 -10.76 17.84
C VAL A 385 -29.98 -11.05 18.81
N ASN A 386 -30.15 -12.06 19.63
CA ASN A 386 -29.09 -12.63 20.45
C ASN A 386 -28.66 -13.99 19.89
N TYR A 387 -27.49 -14.07 19.28
CA TYR A 387 -26.95 -15.27 18.67
C TYR A 387 -26.05 -16.01 19.67
N GLY A 388 -26.46 -17.18 20.10
CA GLY A 388 -25.85 -17.94 21.21
C GLY A 388 -24.44 -18.46 20.88
N ALA A 389 -23.64 -18.60 21.92
CA ALA A 389 -22.26 -19.10 21.84
C ALA A 389 -22.17 -20.48 21.18
N GLY A 390 -21.19 -20.66 20.30
CA GLY A 390 -20.96 -21.93 19.59
C GLY A 390 -21.97 -22.22 18.47
N SER A 391 -22.88 -21.30 18.17
CA SER A 391 -23.89 -21.50 17.13
C SER A 391 -23.33 -21.16 15.74
N ILE A 392 -23.77 -21.92 14.72
CA ILE A 392 -23.31 -21.76 13.34
C ILE A 392 -24.47 -21.75 12.34
N THR A 393 -24.33 -21.01 11.26
CA THR A 393 -25.13 -21.16 10.06
C THR A 393 -24.45 -22.17 9.14
N ALA A 394 -25.08 -23.35 8.93
CA ALA A 394 -24.60 -24.36 8.00
C ALA A 394 -25.09 -23.99 6.59
N ASN A 395 -24.35 -23.12 5.91
CA ASN A 395 -24.73 -22.43 4.68
C ASN A 395 -24.28 -23.12 3.36
N TYR A 396 -23.58 -24.26 3.45
CA TYR A 396 -23.00 -24.95 2.30
C TYR A 396 -23.43 -26.41 2.25
N ASP A 397 -23.97 -26.85 1.10
CA ASP A 397 -24.49 -28.21 0.90
C ASP A 397 -23.51 -29.16 0.18
N GLY A 398 -22.28 -28.70 -0.08
CA GLY A 398 -21.27 -29.43 -0.84
C GLY A 398 -21.10 -28.91 -2.27
N ALA A 399 -22.06 -28.14 -2.79
CA ALA A 399 -22.02 -27.52 -4.12
C ALA A 399 -22.44 -26.04 -4.09
N ASN A 400 -23.52 -25.70 -3.38
CA ASN A 400 -24.14 -24.38 -3.38
C ASN A 400 -24.13 -23.76 -1.97
N LYS A 401 -24.25 -22.45 -1.92
CA LYS A 401 -24.47 -21.69 -0.69
C LYS A 401 -25.92 -21.28 -0.58
N HIS A 402 -26.44 -21.42 0.62
CA HIS A 402 -27.80 -21.11 0.97
C HIS A 402 -27.87 -20.07 2.07
N ARG A 403 -28.97 -19.32 2.13
CA ARG A 403 -29.17 -18.22 3.07
C ARG A 403 -29.90 -18.65 4.32
N THR A 404 -29.43 -18.18 5.47
CA THR A 404 -30.16 -18.22 6.74
C THR A 404 -30.74 -16.83 7.00
N VAL A 405 -32.03 -16.77 7.36
CA VAL A 405 -32.70 -15.54 7.79
C VAL A 405 -33.09 -15.69 9.26
N ILE A 406 -32.65 -14.77 10.08
CA ILE A 406 -33.01 -14.69 11.49
C ILE A 406 -33.74 -13.36 11.67
N GLU A 407 -35.03 -13.39 11.88
CA GLU A 407 -35.86 -12.18 12.02
C GLU A 407 -35.55 -11.42 13.32
N ALA A 408 -36.17 -10.23 13.51
CA ALA A 408 -35.90 -9.40 14.69
C ALA A 408 -36.29 -10.08 15.99
N ASP A 409 -35.62 -9.68 17.09
CA ASP A 409 -35.91 -10.11 18.47
C ASP A 409 -35.78 -11.63 18.72
N VAL A 410 -35.08 -12.36 17.83
CA VAL A 410 -34.85 -13.81 17.98
C VAL A 410 -33.74 -14.08 19.00
N HIS A 411 -33.94 -15.12 19.83
CA HIS A 411 -32.92 -15.68 20.71
C HIS A 411 -32.47 -17.06 20.21
N VAL A 412 -31.24 -17.19 19.71
CA VAL A 412 -30.63 -18.47 19.35
C VAL A 412 -29.86 -18.99 20.56
N GLY A 413 -30.20 -20.17 21.06
CA GLY A 413 -29.48 -20.82 22.15
C GLY A 413 -28.05 -21.21 21.77
N SER A 414 -27.24 -21.57 22.78
CA SER A 414 -25.85 -21.98 22.53
C SER A 414 -25.76 -23.32 21.79
N ASN A 415 -24.67 -23.50 21.01
CA ASN A 415 -24.37 -24.72 20.24
C ASN A 415 -25.50 -25.14 19.29
N CYS A 416 -26.18 -24.19 18.68
CA CYS A 416 -27.19 -24.47 17.66
C CYS A 416 -26.60 -24.52 16.27
N VAL A 417 -27.16 -25.38 15.42
CA VAL A 417 -26.85 -25.46 13.99
C VAL A 417 -28.09 -25.05 13.20
N LEU A 418 -28.01 -23.94 12.48
CA LEU A 418 -29.07 -23.51 11.56
C LEU A 418 -28.71 -23.98 10.14
N VAL A 419 -29.40 -25.02 9.65
CA VAL A 419 -29.13 -25.62 8.34
C VAL A 419 -29.89 -24.83 7.28
N ALA A 420 -29.13 -24.07 6.49
CA ALA A 420 -29.71 -23.25 5.43
C ALA A 420 -30.18 -24.10 4.20
N PRO A 421 -31.22 -23.66 3.47
CA PRO A 421 -32.00 -22.44 3.70
C PRO A 421 -32.98 -22.58 4.87
N VAL A 422 -32.96 -21.61 5.79
CA VAL A 422 -33.88 -21.61 6.94
C VAL A 422 -34.20 -20.19 7.36
N THR A 423 -35.47 -19.96 7.79
CA THR A 423 -35.94 -18.71 8.39
C THR A 423 -36.33 -18.98 9.82
N VAL A 424 -35.80 -18.21 10.77
CA VAL A 424 -36.24 -18.20 12.17
C VAL A 424 -37.14 -16.99 12.36
N GLY A 425 -38.42 -17.26 12.67
CA GLY A 425 -39.47 -16.24 12.77
C GLY A 425 -39.27 -15.27 13.95
N GLN A 426 -39.74 -14.03 13.78
CA GLN A 426 -39.57 -12.90 14.69
C GLN A 426 -39.94 -13.28 16.13
N GLY A 427 -39.13 -12.83 17.12
CA GLY A 427 -39.36 -13.06 18.55
C GLY A 427 -39.26 -14.55 18.96
N GLY A 428 -38.87 -15.43 18.03
CA GLY A 428 -38.73 -16.86 18.31
C GLY A 428 -37.50 -17.16 19.18
N THR A 429 -37.51 -18.32 19.82
CA THR A 429 -36.39 -18.82 20.62
C THR A 429 -36.01 -20.21 20.15
N ILE A 430 -34.69 -20.41 19.85
CA ILE A 430 -34.13 -21.72 19.53
C ILE A 430 -33.48 -22.28 20.80
N GLY A 431 -33.95 -23.43 21.26
CA GLY A 431 -33.40 -24.11 22.43
C GLY A 431 -31.96 -24.57 22.20
N ALA A 432 -31.07 -24.37 23.17
CA ALA A 432 -29.65 -24.71 23.07
C ALA A 432 -29.44 -26.18 22.61
N GLY A 433 -28.40 -26.40 21.79
CA GLY A 433 -28.03 -27.71 21.21
C GLY A 433 -28.98 -28.19 20.10
N SER A 434 -29.82 -27.34 19.55
CA SER A 434 -30.75 -27.71 18.48
C SER A 434 -30.11 -27.67 17.08
N VAL A 435 -30.51 -28.61 16.21
CA VAL A 435 -30.22 -28.61 14.79
C VAL A 435 -31.52 -28.26 14.04
N VAL A 436 -31.63 -27.03 13.56
CA VAL A 436 -32.82 -26.48 12.93
C VAL A 436 -32.69 -26.53 11.41
N ASN A 437 -33.52 -27.28 10.71
CA ASN A 437 -33.49 -27.46 9.25
C ASN A 437 -34.83 -27.15 8.58
N LYS A 438 -35.78 -26.54 9.31
CA LYS A 438 -37.09 -26.06 8.81
C LYS A 438 -37.36 -24.70 9.37
N ASN A 439 -38.10 -23.89 8.66
CA ASN A 439 -38.53 -22.57 9.13
C ASN A 439 -39.31 -22.70 10.45
N THR A 440 -39.17 -21.72 11.33
CA THR A 440 -39.92 -21.65 12.59
C THR A 440 -40.92 -20.51 12.52
N ASP A 441 -42.05 -20.69 13.21
CA ASP A 441 -43.07 -19.66 13.33
C ASP A 441 -42.58 -18.52 14.25
N PRO A 442 -43.13 -17.30 14.14
CA PRO A 442 -42.85 -16.21 15.06
C PRO A 442 -43.27 -16.51 16.51
N GLY A 443 -42.49 -16.03 17.48
CA GLY A 443 -42.80 -16.07 18.92
C GLY A 443 -42.78 -17.45 19.57
N VAL A 444 -42.29 -18.49 18.87
CA VAL A 444 -42.31 -19.86 19.41
C VAL A 444 -40.97 -20.28 20.00
N LEU A 445 -40.97 -21.25 20.88
CA LEU A 445 -39.80 -22.01 21.31
C LEU A 445 -39.63 -23.24 20.40
N THR A 446 -38.56 -23.30 19.64
CA THR A 446 -38.19 -24.44 18.81
C THR A 446 -37.07 -25.23 19.46
N VAL A 447 -37.27 -26.55 19.66
CA VAL A 447 -36.27 -27.48 20.20
C VAL A 447 -36.12 -28.65 19.26
N ALA A 448 -34.92 -28.85 18.72
CA ALA A 448 -34.61 -29.95 17.80
C ALA A 448 -33.33 -30.68 18.25
N ARG A 449 -33.43 -31.45 19.34
CA ARG A 449 -32.36 -32.22 19.94
C ARG A 449 -32.87 -33.54 20.52
N GLY A 450 -31.97 -34.54 20.64
CA GLY A 450 -32.30 -35.84 21.21
C GLY A 450 -32.74 -35.77 22.69
N ARG A 451 -33.54 -36.78 23.14
CA ARG A 451 -33.88 -36.92 24.56
C ARG A 451 -32.63 -37.31 25.35
N GLN A 452 -32.40 -36.68 26.48
CA GLN A 452 -31.30 -37.05 27.38
C GLN A 452 -31.49 -38.47 27.92
N VAL A 453 -30.43 -39.27 27.83
CA VAL A 453 -30.36 -40.63 28.38
C VAL A 453 -29.13 -40.73 29.28
N SER A 454 -29.31 -41.30 30.47
CA SER A 454 -28.24 -41.59 31.42
C SER A 454 -28.10 -43.10 31.58
N LEU A 455 -26.89 -43.61 31.35
CA LEU A 455 -26.58 -45.03 31.49
C LEU A 455 -25.99 -45.30 32.89
N ALA A 456 -26.79 -45.85 33.81
CA ALA A 456 -26.40 -46.02 35.20
C ALA A 456 -25.14 -46.89 35.41
N ASN A 457 -24.91 -47.85 34.54
CA ASN A 457 -23.80 -48.83 34.69
C ASN A 457 -22.62 -48.54 33.76
N TRP A 458 -22.55 -47.34 33.15
CA TRP A 458 -21.43 -47.01 32.25
C TRP A 458 -20.12 -46.86 33.02
N GLN A 459 -19.06 -47.54 32.55
CA GLN A 459 -17.74 -47.40 33.10
C GLN A 459 -16.79 -46.78 32.07
N ARG A 460 -16.02 -45.79 32.51
CA ARG A 460 -14.98 -45.20 31.67
C ARG A 460 -13.89 -46.20 31.35
N PRO A 461 -13.53 -46.41 30.06
CA PRO A 461 -12.40 -47.24 29.72
C PRO A 461 -11.12 -46.78 30.43
N LYS A 462 -10.37 -47.74 31.02
CA LYS A 462 -9.07 -47.48 31.65
C LYS A 462 -7.96 -48.00 30.75
N LYS A 463 -6.85 -47.27 30.65
CA LYS A 463 -5.66 -47.77 29.98
C LYS A 463 -5.14 -49.01 30.73
N PRO A 464 -4.77 -50.10 30.04
CA PRO A 464 -4.09 -51.21 30.70
C PRO A 464 -2.83 -50.69 31.38
N ALA A 465 -2.54 -51.19 32.59
CA ALA A 465 -1.30 -50.88 33.29
C ALA A 465 -0.12 -51.26 32.38
N LYS A 466 0.80 -50.35 32.16
CA LYS A 466 2.05 -50.69 31.50
C LYS A 466 2.77 -51.75 32.34
N LYS A 467 2.98 -52.94 31.78
CA LYS A 467 3.87 -53.94 32.36
C LYS A 467 5.30 -53.43 32.36
#